data_76ddcd9b530f312a53a0fade33ab20a2
#
_entry.id   76ddcd9b530f312a53a0fade33ab20a2
#
_cell.length_a   1.000
_cell.length_b   1.000
_cell.length_c   1.000
_cell.angle_alpha   90.00
_cell.angle_beta   90.00
_cell.angle_gamma   90.00
#
_symmetry.space_group_name_H-M   'P 1'
#
loop_
_entity.id
_entity.type
_entity.pdbx_description
1 polymer ?
#
loop_
_entity_poly.entity_id
_entity_poly.type
_entity_poly.pdbx_seq_one_letter_code
_entity_poly.pdbx_strand_id
1 'polypeptide(L)'
;MRASPAFAAALSLAGFVFANAAVATADPLVHTYSIVARDPATGEMGVAVQSHWFSVGSIVTWAEAGVGVVATQSLVEPAYGPKGLALMRQGVAAPKALEQLLAADAGRNGRQVAMIDATGAVNAYTGPGAIGAAGHHVGVQYSVQANMMGKPTVWPAMAKAFESATGSLADRLIAALEAAEREGGDVRGRQSAALLIVKGQGTGKPWVGGDRTYDLRVDDHPQPVAELKRLVRLQNAYTHANRGDELMTEKKVEEALKEYAASAAIAPEIVELPFWQAVTLASIGKEAEAAPIFKAVFAKEPIWAELLGRLPAAGLFPDDKPLIARIQKLKP
;
A
#
# COMPACT_ATOMS: atom_id res chain seq x y z
N MET A 1 82.26 11.15 -50.25
CA MET A 1 81.57 12.41 -49.95
C MET A 1 80.35 12.07 -49.10
N ARG A 2 80.36 12.60 -47.93
CA ARG A 2 79.33 12.79 -46.88
C ARG A 2 78.11 11.85 -46.86
N ALA A 3 78.10 10.92 -45.89
CA ALA A 3 76.95 10.19 -45.36
C ALA A 3 76.14 11.09 -44.41
N SER A 4 74.79 11.06 -44.49
CA SER A 4 73.90 11.66 -43.51
C SER A 4 73.30 10.55 -42.58
N PRO A 5 73.21 10.82 -41.30
CA PRO A 5 72.63 9.80 -40.37
C PRO A 5 71.09 9.90 -40.28
N ALA A 6 70.46 8.73 -40.27
CA ALA A 6 69.05 8.60 -40.04
C ALA A 6 68.69 8.74 -38.51
N PHE A 7 67.82 9.66 -38.23
CA PHE A 7 67.19 9.80 -36.87
C PHE A 7 66.12 8.78 -36.71
N ALA A 8 66.25 7.85 -35.75
CA ALA A 8 65.21 6.96 -35.31
C ALA A 8 64.45 7.68 -34.18
N ALA A 9 63.18 8.03 -34.45
CA ALA A 9 62.27 8.55 -33.45
C ALA A 9 61.58 7.36 -32.71
N ALA A 10 61.88 7.19 -31.43
CA ALA A 10 61.16 6.26 -30.54
C ALA A 10 59.83 6.87 -30.08
N LEU A 11 58.70 6.32 -30.53
CA LEU A 11 57.39 6.69 -30.06
C LEU A 11 57.12 5.94 -28.73
N SER A 12 57.17 6.66 -27.61
CA SER A 12 56.75 6.16 -26.33
C SER A 12 55.21 6.21 -26.25
N LEU A 13 54.52 5.06 -26.33
CA LEU A 13 53.09 4.94 -26.04
C LEU A 13 52.91 4.98 -24.51
N ALA A 14 52.55 6.15 -23.97
CA ALA A 14 52.06 6.27 -22.59
C ALA A 14 50.59 5.76 -22.53
N GLY A 15 50.41 4.54 -22.05
CA GLY A 15 49.07 3.99 -21.78
C GLY A 15 48.43 4.74 -20.63
N PHE A 16 47.43 5.57 -20.92
CA PHE A 16 46.54 6.12 -19.92
C PHE A 16 45.60 5.00 -19.44
N VAL A 17 45.87 4.43 -18.27
CA VAL A 17 44.91 3.60 -17.53
C VAL A 17 43.85 4.55 -16.96
N PHE A 18 42.70 4.64 -17.62
CA PHE A 18 41.54 5.26 -17.03
C PHE A 18 41.06 4.34 -15.91
N ALA A 19 41.41 4.65 -14.66
CA ALA A 19 40.76 4.08 -13.51
C ALA A 19 39.31 4.57 -13.53
N ASN A 20 38.37 3.71 -13.93
CA ASN A 20 36.94 3.94 -13.69
C ASN A 20 36.73 3.93 -12.17
N ALA A 21 36.81 5.09 -11.52
CA ALA A 21 36.27 5.30 -10.23
C ALA A 21 34.74 5.11 -10.37
N ALA A 22 34.22 3.98 -9.94
CA ALA A 22 32.79 3.82 -9.75
C ALA A 22 32.35 4.93 -8.79
N VAL A 23 31.60 5.90 -9.32
CA VAL A 23 30.91 6.89 -8.48
C VAL A 23 29.95 6.08 -7.65
N ALA A 24 30.29 5.85 -6.38
CA ALA A 24 29.35 5.31 -5.43
C ALA A 24 28.18 6.32 -5.34
N THR A 25 27.06 5.99 -5.95
CA THR A 25 25.82 6.75 -5.75
C THR A 25 25.49 6.64 -4.27
N ALA A 26 25.47 7.78 -3.57
CA ALA A 26 25.07 7.78 -2.17
C ALA A 26 23.64 7.22 -2.08
N ASP A 27 23.45 6.25 -1.17
CA ASP A 27 22.12 5.67 -0.93
C ASP A 27 21.15 6.78 -0.52
N PRO A 28 19.90 6.77 -1.03
CA PRO A 28 18.93 7.80 -0.69
C PRO A 28 18.58 7.78 0.81
N LEU A 29 18.52 8.95 1.43
CA LEU A 29 18.13 9.13 2.83
C LEU A 29 16.60 9.09 2.95
N VAL A 30 16.04 7.99 3.43
CA VAL A 30 14.61 7.87 3.70
C VAL A 30 14.36 7.81 5.20
N HIS A 31 14.10 8.96 5.79
CA HIS A 31 13.76 9.10 7.20
C HIS A 31 12.27 8.83 7.39
N THR A 32 11.91 7.92 8.30
CA THR A 32 10.64 7.22 8.13
C THR A 32 10.24 6.54 9.44
N TYR A 33 8.95 6.38 9.62
CA TYR A 33 8.42 5.39 10.55
C TYR A 33 7.50 4.42 9.83
N SER A 34 7.59 3.15 10.20
CA SER A 34 6.83 2.07 9.57
C SER A 34 6.47 0.97 10.55
N ILE A 35 5.57 0.11 10.15
CA ILE A 35 5.15 -1.09 10.86
C ILE A 35 5.01 -2.23 9.87
N VAL A 36 5.48 -3.42 10.25
CA VAL A 36 5.14 -4.69 9.61
C VAL A 36 4.33 -5.53 10.60
N ALA A 37 3.27 -6.18 10.16
CA ALA A 37 2.44 -6.99 11.05
C ALA A 37 1.73 -8.12 10.32
N ARG A 38 1.34 -9.16 11.09
CA ARG A 38 0.47 -10.24 10.67
C ARG A 38 -0.76 -10.30 11.58
N ASP A 39 -1.91 -10.51 11.00
CA ASP A 39 -3.13 -10.83 11.76
C ASP A 39 -3.21 -12.34 11.98
N PRO A 40 -3.18 -12.83 13.22
CA PRO A 40 -3.22 -14.28 13.50
C PRO A 40 -4.56 -14.93 13.15
N ALA A 41 -5.67 -14.18 13.10
CA ALA A 41 -6.99 -14.71 12.81
C ALA A 41 -7.21 -14.94 11.32
N THR A 42 -6.80 -13.99 10.47
CA THR A 42 -6.98 -14.03 9.01
C THR A 42 -5.76 -14.55 8.27
N GLY A 43 -4.58 -14.48 8.89
CA GLY A 43 -3.30 -14.73 8.25
C GLY A 43 -2.81 -13.58 7.36
N GLU A 44 -3.59 -12.50 7.19
CA GLU A 44 -3.16 -11.33 6.43
C GLU A 44 -1.88 -10.74 6.99
N MET A 45 -1.04 -10.25 6.10
CA MET A 45 0.22 -9.59 6.44
C MET A 45 0.29 -8.22 5.79
N GLY A 46 0.77 -7.22 6.53
CA GLY A 46 0.78 -5.86 6.02
C GLY A 46 1.99 -5.04 6.46
N VAL A 47 2.26 -4.00 5.68
CA VAL A 47 3.22 -2.94 5.97
C VAL A 47 2.57 -1.59 5.77
N ALA A 48 2.78 -0.69 6.72
CA ALA A 48 2.38 0.71 6.58
C ALA A 48 3.58 1.62 6.89
N VAL A 49 3.64 2.76 6.21
CA VAL A 49 4.77 3.68 6.28
C VAL A 49 4.34 5.12 6.09
N GLN A 50 5.02 6.04 6.76
CA GLN A 50 5.00 7.48 6.45
C GLN A 50 6.44 8.02 6.43
N SER A 51 6.67 9.02 5.58
CA SER A 51 7.96 9.72 5.50
C SER A 51 7.79 11.15 4.98
N HIS A 52 8.74 12.00 5.36
CA HIS A 52 9.01 13.24 4.62
C HIS A 52 9.92 12.95 3.42
N TRP A 53 9.43 12.09 2.53
CA TRP A 53 10.06 11.68 1.28
C TRP A 53 8.98 11.45 0.23
N PHE A 54 9.24 11.85 -1.01
CA PHE A 54 8.30 11.68 -2.10
C PHE A 54 8.08 10.18 -2.40
N SER A 55 6.81 9.75 -2.50
CA SER A 55 6.42 8.39 -2.94
C SER A 55 7.11 7.25 -2.16
N VAL A 56 7.19 7.37 -0.83
CA VAL A 56 7.88 6.42 0.06
C VAL A 56 7.43 4.98 -0.11
N GLY A 57 6.16 4.76 -0.45
CA GLY A 57 5.57 3.44 -0.65
C GLY A 57 6.20 2.65 -1.81
N SER A 58 6.86 3.33 -2.77
CA SER A 58 7.50 2.67 -3.91
C SER A 58 8.82 1.96 -3.56
N ILE A 59 9.44 2.33 -2.41
CA ILE A 59 10.78 1.85 -2.05
C ILE A 59 10.84 1.15 -0.69
N VAL A 60 9.91 1.48 0.24
CA VAL A 60 9.93 0.95 1.61
C VAL A 60 9.10 -0.32 1.74
N THR A 61 7.94 -0.40 1.06
CA THR A 61 6.92 -1.43 1.30
C THR A 61 7.02 -2.60 0.32
N TRP A 62 7.19 -3.81 0.87
CA TRP A 62 7.28 -5.05 0.09
C TRP A 62 6.45 -6.14 0.74
N ALA A 63 5.62 -6.83 -0.03
CA ALA A 63 4.78 -7.93 0.48
C ALA A 63 4.48 -8.96 -0.60
N GLU A 64 4.34 -10.21 -0.17
CA GLU A 64 3.92 -11.34 -1.00
C GLU A 64 2.99 -12.26 -0.21
N ALA A 65 1.80 -12.52 -0.76
CA ALA A 65 0.79 -13.35 -0.14
C ALA A 65 1.31 -14.77 0.15
N GLY A 66 1.07 -15.25 1.38
CA GLY A 66 1.54 -16.55 1.84
C GLY A 66 3.05 -16.66 2.10
N VAL A 67 3.81 -15.57 1.92
CA VAL A 67 5.27 -15.54 2.07
C VAL A 67 5.70 -14.62 3.21
N GLY A 68 5.42 -13.33 3.11
CA GLY A 68 5.86 -12.38 4.13
C GLY A 68 5.79 -10.93 3.69
N VAL A 69 6.31 -10.07 4.58
CA VAL A 69 6.34 -8.61 4.40
C VAL A 69 7.69 -8.06 4.85
N VAL A 70 8.16 -7.04 4.15
CA VAL A 70 9.42 -6.33 4.45
C VAL A 70 9.18 -4.82 4.43
N ALA A 71 9.74 -4.12 5.41
CA ALA A 71 9.96 -2.68 5.39
C ALA A 71 11.46 -2.40 5.39
N THR A 72 11.97 -1.60 4.45
CA THR A 72 13.37 -1.18 4.39
C THR A 72 13.47 0.34 4.26
N GLN A 73 14.24 0.98 5.13
CA GLN A 73 14.27 2.45 5.29
C GLN A 73 15.60 2.96 5.88
N SER A 74 15.71 4.24 6.21
CA SER A 74 16.90 4.99 6.64
C SER A 74 17.81 5.25 5.43
N LEU A 75 19.10 4.91 5.44
CA LEU A 75 19.87 4.80 4.20
C LEU A 75 19.33 3.58 3.47
N VAL A 76 18.27 3.79 2.67
CA VAL A 76 17.46 2.70 2.15
C VAL A 76 18.22 1.86 1.13
N GLU A 77 18.13 0.53 1.28
CA GLU A 77 18.53 -0.44 0.25
C GLU A 77 17.28 -1.22 -0.14
N PRO A 78 16.62 -0.89 -1.25
CA PRO A 78 15.37 -1.54 -1.66
C PRO A 78 15.50 -3.04 -1.90
N ALA A 79 16.71 -3.52 -2.20
CA ALA A 79 16.97 -4.94 -2.46
C ALA A 79 16.66 -5.87 -1.26
N TYR A 80 16.57 -5.33 -0.04
CA TYR A 80 16.08 -6.12 1.12
C TYR A 80 14.66 -6.64 0.91
N GLY A 81 13.80 -5.89 0.22
CA GLY A 81 12.45 -6.31 -0.12
C GLY A 81 12.41 -7.59 -0.93
N PRO A 82 12.78 -7.56 -2.22
CA PRO A 82 12.70 -8.75 -3.08
C PRO A 82 13.61 -9.89 -2.64
N LYS A 83 14.80 -9.62 -2.10
CA LYS A 83 15.71 -10.66 -1.58
C LYS A 83 15.17 -11.32 -0.31
N GLY A 84 14.59 -10.53 0.62
CA GLY A 84 13.96 -11.05 1.83
C GLY A 84 12.77 -11.94 1.50
N LEU A 85 11.87 -11.48 0.62
CA LEU A 85 10.75 -12.29 0.14
C LEU A 85 11.21 -13.56 -0.56
N ALA A 86 12.28 -13.49 -1.37
CA ALA A 86 12.82 -14.67 -2.04
C ALA A 86 13.36 -15.74 -1.04
N LEU A 87 14.02 -15.31 0.04
CA LEU A 87 14.48 -16.22 1.10
C LEU A 87 13.29 -16.82 1.87
N MET A 88 12.32 -16.00 2.26
CA MET A 88 11.12 -16.45 2.96
C MET A 88 10.29 -17.43 2.12
N ARG A 89 10.19 -17.22 0.81
CA ARG A 89 9.53 -18.16 -0.15
C ARG A 89 10.23 -19.52 -0.20
N GLN A 90 11.55 -19.56 0.06
CA GLN A 90 12.33 -20.80 0.18
C GLN A 90 12.21 -21.44 1.56
N GLY A 91 11.38 -20.92 2.47
CA GLY A 91 11.19 -21.45 3.82
C GLY A 91 12.21 -20.94 4.86
N VAL A 92 13.03 -19.95 4.53
CA VAL A 92 13.91 -19.30 5.51
C VAL A 92 13.07 -18.36 6.37
N ALA A 93 13.05 -18.58 7.69
CA ALA A 93 12.30 -17.71 8.61
C ALA A 93 12.78 -16.25 8.54
N ALA A 94 11.85 -15.29 8.67
CA ALA A 94 12.14 -13.86 8.51
C ALA A 94 13.34 -13.37 9.36
N PRO A 95 13.52 -13.75 10.65
CA PRO A 95 14.69 -13.36 11.42
C PRO A 95 16.01 -13.82 10.79
N LYS A 96 16.03 -15.04 10.23
CA LYS A 96 17.23 -15.60 9.60
C LYS A 96 17.49 -15.00 8.22
N ALA A 97 16.43 -14.69 7.47
CA ALA A 97 16.54 -13.97 6.20
C ALA A 97 17.16 -12.58 6.40
N LEU A 98 16.69 -11.85 7.42
CA LEU A 98 17.25 -10.54 7.79
C LEU A 98 18.73 -10.64 8.19
N GLU A 99 19.08 -11.60 9.04
CA GLU A 99 20.48 -11.84 9.46
C GLU A 99 21.41 -12.10 8.26
N GLN A 100 20.99 -12.97 7.32
CA GLN A 100 21.77 -13.29 6.13
C GLN A 100 22.01 -12.08 5.24
N LEU A 101 20.97 -11.26 5.01
CA LEU A 101 21.08 -10.06 4.18
C LEU A 101 21.94 -8.99 4.83
N LEU A 102 21.83 -8.78 6.14
CA LEU A 102 22.67 -7.84 6.89
C LEU A 102 24.15 -8.28 6.88
N ALA A 103 24.44 -9.57 6.99
CA ALA A 103 25.81 -10.07 6.93
C ALA A 103 26.48 -9.82 5.58
N ALA A 104 25.69 -9.80 4.49
CA ALA A 104 26.17 -9.55 3.13
C ALA A 104 26.21 -8.05 2.75
N ASP A 105 25.63 -7.15 3.57
CA ASP A 105 25.57 -5.71 3.28
C ASP A 105 26.67 -4.94 4.01
N ALA A 106 27.63 -4.44 3.27
CA ALA A 106 28.69 -3.55 3.80
C ALA A 106 28.10 -2.23 4.36
N GLY A 107 26.96 -1.77 3.86
CA GLY A 107 26.25 -0.55 4.26
C GLY A 107 25.30 -0.76 5.43
N ARG A 108 25.20 -1.95 6.04
CA ARG A 108 24.22 -2.29 7.06
C ARG A 108 24.12 -1.31 8.22
N ASN A 109 25.22 -0.63 8.57
CA ASN A 109 25.22 0.32 9.67
C ASN A 109 24.23 1.48 9.47
N GLY A 110 23.92 1.82 8.22
CA GLY A 110 22.94 2.87 7.90
C GLY A 110 21.52 2.35 7.65
N ARG A 111 21.29 1.03 7.67
CA ARG A 111 19.97 0.44 7.34
C ARG A 111 19.04 0.41 8.54
N GLN A 112 17.74 0.46 8.24
CA GLN A 112 16.70 0.09 9.18
C GLN A 112 15.69 -0.80 8.46
N VAL A 113 15.58 -2.06 8.87
CA VAL A 113 14.83 -3.10 8.15
C VAL A 113 14.02 -3.92 9.13
N ALA A 114 12.77 -4.24 8.76
CA ALA A 114 11.93 -5.20 9.47
C ALA A 114 11.37 -6.23 8.50
N MET A 115 11.30 -7.48 8.93
CA MET A 115 10.75 -8.60 8.16
C MET A 115 9.83 -9.44 9.02
N ILE A 116 8.71 -9.88 8.47
CA ILE A 116 7.79 -10.85 9.06
C ILE A 116 7.40 -11.88 8.01
N ASP A 117 7.39 -13.18 8.36
CA ASP A 117 6.95 -14.25 7.48
C ASP A 117 5.52 -14.73 7.75
N ALA A 118 5.03 -15.63 6.90
CA ALA A 118 3.68 -16.17 6.97
C ALA A 118 3.40 -16.97 8.27
N THR A 119 4.42 -17.39 9.01
CA THR A 119 4.26 -18.05 10.32
C THR A 119 4.11 -17.03 11.45
N GLY A 120 4.42 -15.76 11.18
CA GLY A 120 4.46 -14.68 12.16
C GLY A 120 5.82 -14.52 12.86
N ALA A 121 6.85 -15.24 12.43
CA ALA A 121 8.21 -14.98 12.90
C ALA A 121 8.66 -13.62 12.37
N VAL A 122 9.13 -12.76 13.28
CA VAL A 122 9.42 -11.36 12.99
C VAL A 122 10.73 -10.92 13.61
N ASN A 123 11.48 -10.07 12.93
CA ASN A 123 12.62 -9.37 13.48
C ASN A 123 12.84 -8.02 12.79
N ALA A 124 13.56 -7.15 13.46
CA ALA A 124 13.94 -5.83 12.95
C ALA A 124 15.39 -5.51 13.29
N TYR A 125 15.96 -4.63 12.50
CA TYR A 125 17.30 -4.09 12.68
C TYR A 125 17.30 -2.59 12.51
N THR A 126 17.95 -1.89 13.45
CA THR A 126 18.27 -0.47 13.35
C THR A 126 19.79 -0.35 13.44
N GLY A 127 20.42 0.03 12.36
CA GLY A 127 21.87 0.17 12.30
C GLY A 127 22.36 1.35 13.14
N PRO A 128 23.56 1.27 13.72
CA PRO A 128 24.12 2.34 14.59
C PRO A 128 24.36 3.66 13.83
N GLY A 129 24.42 3.64 12.52
CA GLY A 129 24.51 4.84 11.68
C GLY A 129 23.16 5.43 11.27
N ALA A 130 22.03 4.88 11.72
CA ALA A 130 20.73 5.51 11.53
C ALA A 130 20.67 6.87 12.28
N ILE A 131 20.12 7.90 11.62
CA ILE A 131 20.11 9.25 12.19
C ILE A 131 19.24 9.29 13.44
N GLY A 132 19.73 9.99 14.47
CA GLY A 132 19.26 10.01 15.85
C GLY A 132 17.75 10.15 16.06
N ALA A 133 17.28 9.75 17.26
CA ALA A 133 15.94 9.33 17.57
C ALA A 133 15.50 8.20 16.62
N ALA A 134 16.31 7.13 16.53
CA ALA A 134 16.08 5.92 15.76
C ALA A 134 15.98 4.70 16.68
N GLY A 135 15.09 3.77 16.34
CA GLY A 135 14.90 2.54 17.08
C GLY A 135 13.76 1.71 16.53
N HIS A 136 13.55 0.54 17.12
CA HIS A 136 12.45 -0.36 16.79
C HIS A 136 11.93 -1.06 18.04
N HIS A 137 10.73 -1.62 17.93
CA HIS A 137 10.16 -2.55 18.91
C HIS A 137 9.59 -3.75 18.18
N VAL A 138 10.03 -4.94 18.60
CA VAL A 138 9.53 -6.22 18.08
C VAL A 138 8.54 -6.79 19.09
N GLY A 139 7.28 -6.89 18.69
CA GLY A 139 6.21 -7.52 19.46
C GLY A 139 5.80 -8.87 18.88
N VAL A 140 4.66 -9.39 19.35
CA VAL A 140 4.12 -10.67 18.86
C VAL A 140 3.52 -10.48 17.48
N GLN A 141 4.13 -11.04 16.44
CA GLN A 141 3.70 -10.95 15.04
C GLN A 141 3.64 -9.51 14.48
N TYR A 142 4.45 -8.60 15.01
CA TYR A 142 4.62 -7.27 14.44
C TYR A 142 5.98 -6.65 14.82
N SER A 143 6.39 -5.66 14.06
CA SER A 143 7.48 -4.76 14.44
C SER A 143 7.17 -3.35 13.98
N VAL A 144 7.45 -2.37 14.86
CA VAL A 144 7.46 -0.94 14.54
C VAL A 144 8.89 -0.43 14.56
N GLN A 145 9.23 0.45 13.64
CA GLN A 145 10.56 1.04 13.52
C GLN A 145 10.46 2.48 13.04
N ALA A 146 11.39 3.31 13.53
CA ALA A 146 11.44 4.72 13.19
C ALA A 146 12.90 5.24 13.23
N ASN A 147 13.21 6.23 12.42
CA ASN A 147 14.50 6.91 12.38
C ASN A 147 14.32 8.40 12.08
N MET A 148 15.20 9.25 12.63
CA MET A 148 15.14 10.72 12.55
C MET A 148 13.80 11.29 13.05
N MET A 149 13.32 10.75 14.16
CA MET A 149 12.09 11.23 14.78
C MET A 149 12.33 12.48 15.65
N GLY A 150 11.24 13.21 15.92
CA GLY A 150 11.29 14.31 16.89
C GLY A 150 11.59 13.84 18.32
N LYS A 151 11.21 12.59 18.65
CA LYS A 151 11.36 12.00 19.99
C LYS A 151 11.61 10.49 19.92
N PRO A 152 12.36 9.90 20.88
CA PRO A 152 12.55 8.45 20.96
C PRO A 152 11.31 7.69 21.48
N THR A 153 10.22 8.40 21.77
CA THR A 153 8.93 7.81 22.18
C THR A 153 8.02 7.41 21.02
N VAL A 154 8.39 7.72 19.78
CA VAL A 154 7.56 7.49 18.59
C VAL A 154 7.27 6.00 18.39
N TRP A 155 8.28 5.14 18.29
CA TRP A 155 8.05 3.70 18.08
C TRP A 155 7.40 2.99 19.27
N PRO A 156 7.66 3.31 20.55
CA PRO A 156 6.87 2.80 21.66
C PRO A 156 5.38 3.20 21.60
N ALA A 157 5.08 4.44 21.18
CA ALA A 157 3.70 4.88 21.01
C ALA A 157 2.99 4.13 19.87
N MET A 158 3.69 3.86 18.74
CA MET A 158 3.20 3.03 17.65
C MET A 158 2.85 1.62 18.12
N ALA A 159 3.76 0.98 18.88
CA ALA A 159 3.56 -0.36 19.43
C ALA A 159 2.31 -0.41 20.30
N LYS A 160 2.22 0.49 21.29
CA LYS A 160 1.05 0.58 22.18
C LYS A 160 -0.26 0.80 21.41
N ALA A 161 -0.24 1.66 20.39
CA ALA A 161 -1.43 1.93 19.59
C ALA A 161 -1.85 0.70 18.77
N PHE A 162 -0.91 -0.01 18.15
CA PHE A 162 -1.18 -1.24 17.39
C PHE A 162 -1.76 -2.34 18.28
N GLU A 163 -1.20 -2.54 19.48
CA GLU A 163 -1.66 -3.55 20.44
C GLU A 163 -3.05 -3.27 21.01
N SER A 164 -3.39 -2.00 21.22
CA SER A 164 -4.67 -1.59 21.79
C SER A 164 -5.77 -1.38 20.74
N ALA A 165 -5.40 -1.23 19.46
CA ALA A 165 -6.37 -1.01 18.40
C ALA A 165 -7.16 -2.28 18.08
N THR A 166 -8.43 -2.09 17.72
CA THR A 166 -9.37 -3.12 17.27
C THR A 166 -9.73 -2.90 15.79
N GLY A 167 -10.43 -3.85 15.19
CA GLY A 167 -10.83 -3.78 13.79
C GLY A 167 -9.90 -4.58 12.88
N SER A 168 -9.93 -4.27 11.59
CA SER A 168 -9.11 -4.93 10.57
C SER A 168 -7.61 -4.68 10.76
N LEU A 169 -6.77 -5.48 10.09
CA LEU A 169 -5.33 -5.23 10.07
C LEU A 169 -5.03 -3.81 9.55
N ALA A 170 -5.77 -3.33 8.54
CA ALA A 170 -5.61 -1.97 8.01
C ALA A 170 -5.88 -0.91 9.09
N ASP A 171 -6.97 -1.04 9.86
CA ASP A 171 -7.30 -0.08 10.93
C ASP A 171 -6.20 -0.02 12.00
N ARG A 172 -5.67 -1.17 12.39
CA ARG A 172 -4.59 -1.28 13.39
C ARG A 172 -3.27 -0.70 12.90
N LEU A 173 -2.93 -0.92 11.62
CA LEU A 173 -1.74 -0.33 11.00
C LEU A 173 -1.85 1.20 10.90
N ILE A 174 -3.02 1.73 10.51
CA ILE A 174 -3.28 3.18 10.49
C ILE A 174 -3.20 3.76 11.91
N ALA A 175 -3.75 3.09 12.92
CA ALA A 175 -3.67 3.56 14.31
C ALA A 175 -2.23 3.72 14.80
N ALA A 176 -1.32 2.81 14.39
CA ALA A 176 0.11 2.92 14.67
C ALA A 176 0.74 4.16 14.00
N LEU A 177 0.45 4.42 12.72
CA LEU A 177 0.95 5.62 12.03
C LEU A 177 0.40 6.91 12.65
N GLU A 178 -0.90 6.94 13.00
CA GLU A 178 -1.51 8.09 13.69
C GLU A 178 -0.87 8.36 15.06
N ALA A 179 -0.46 7.30 15.78
CA ALA A 179 0.24 7.45 17.06
C ALA A 179 1.62 8.06 16.86
N ALA A 180 2.36 7.66 15.83
CA ALA A 180 3.63 8.28 15.47
C ALA A 180 3.48 9.79 15.19
N GLU A 181 2.44 10.16 14.41
CA GLU A 181 2.12 11.56 14.10
C GLU A 181 1.87 12.37 15.39
N ARG A 182 1.07 11.83 16.34
CA ARG A 182 0.77 12.51 17.62
C ARG A 182 2.00 12.69 18.50
N GLU A 183 2.98 11.78 18.43
CA GLU A 183 4.25 11.87 19.17
C GLU A 183 5.26 12.85 18.54
N GLY A 184 4.94 13.39 17.35
CA GLY A 184 5.78 14.37 16.66
C GLY A 184 6.40 13.84 15.36
N GLY A 185 6.33 12.53 15.09
CA GLY A 185 6.70 11.93 13.80
C GLY A 185 8.11 12.26 13.32
N ASP A 186 8.25 12.35 11.99
CA ASP A 186 9.47 12.74 11.31
C ASP A 186 9.80 14.21 11.57
N VAL A 187 11.03 14.50 12.02
CA VAL A 187 11.47 15.85 12.39
C VAL A 187 11.40 16.85 11.23
N ARG A 188 11.45 16.38 9.99
CA ARG A 188 11.35 17.23 8.78
C ARG A 188 9.91 17.55 8.40
N GLY A 189 8.94 16.82 8.93
CA GLY A 189 7.52 16.96 8.62
C GLY A 189 6.93 15.74 7.90
N ARG A 190 5.93 15.98 7.06
CA ARG A 190 5.09 14.97 6.41
C ARG A 190 5.13 15.15 4.92
N GLN A 191 5.10 14.07 4.13
CA GLN A 191 4.97 14.18 2.68
C GLN A 191 4.22 13.01 2.06
N SER A 192 4.57 11.76 2.36
CA SER A 192 3.94 10.60 1.74
C SER A 192 3.64 9.50 2.75
N ALA A 193 2.71 8.60 2.41
CA ALA A 193 2.38 7.41 3.19
C ALA A 193 1.94 6.27 2.27
N ALA A 194 2.05 5.03 2.76
CA ALA A 194 1.57 3.87 2.03
C ALA A 194 1.09 2.76 2.97
N LEU A 195 0.18 1.94 2.45
CA LEU A 195 -0.32 0.72 3.08
C LEU A 195 -0.37 -0.39 2.03
N LEU A 196 0.30 -1.49 2.30
CA LEU A 196 0.26 -2.69 1.47
C LEU A 196 -0.11 -3.88 2.38
N ILE A 197 -1.23 -4.55 2.08
CA ILE A 197 -1.67 -5.75 2.79
C ILE A 197 -1.92 -6.86 1.79
N VAL A 198 -1.44 -8.04 2.12
CA VAL A 198 -1.59 -9.26 1.32
C VAL A 198 -2.28 -10.36 2.11
N LYS A 199 -2.93 -11.28 1.40
CA LYS A 199 -3.60 -12.44 1.98
C LYS A 199 -2.59 -13.40 2.65
N GLY A 200 -3.05 -14.12 3.67
CA GLY A 200 -2.26 -15.15 4.36
C GLY A 200 -1.90 -16.35 3.48
N GLN A 201 -2.62 -16.51 2.36
CA GLN A 201 -2.34 -17.54 1.34
C GLN A 201 -2.41 -16.92 -0.06
N GLY A 202 -1.45 -17.24 -0.91
CA GLY A 202 -1.44 -16.83 -2.30
C GLY A 202 -2.54 -17.55 -3.09
N THR A 203 -3.30 -16.78 -3.87
CA THR A 203 -4.40 -17.29 -4.72
C THR A 203 -3.91 -17.70 -6.11
N GLY A 204 -2.64 -17.46 -6.43
CA GLY A 204 -2.08 -17.53 -7.78
C GLY A 204 -2.52 -16.37 -8.68
N LYS A 205 -3.15 -15.34 -8.11
CA LYS A 205 -3.61 -14.12 -8.79
C LYS A 205 -2.95 -12.91 -8.14
N PRO A 206 -1.68 -12.58 -8.47
CA PRO A 206 -0.87 -11.58 -7.75
C PRO A 206 -1.28 -10.11 -8.01
N TRP A 207 -2.34 -9.86 -8.78
CA TRP A 207 -2.87 -8.52 -9.02
C TRP A 207 -3.78 -8.05 -7.89
N VAL A 208 -4.08 -6.74 -7.87
CA VAL A 208 -4.99 -6.11 -6.89
C VAL A 208 -6.34 -6.82 -6.87
N GLY A 209 -6.86 -7.11 -5.67
CA GLY A 209 -8.09 -7.89 -5.47
C GLY A 209 -7.89 -9.41 -5.50
N GLY A 210 -6.76 -9.90 -6.03
CA GLY A 210 -6.36 -11.30 -5.95
C GLY A 210 -5.62 -11.58 -4.63
N ASP A 211 -4.32 -11.33 -4.62
CA ASP A 211 -3.43 -11.58 -3.46
C ASP A 211 -3.22 -10.33 -2.58
N ARG A 212 -3.53 -9.12 -3.09
CA ARG A 212 -3.43 -7.85 -2.35
C ARG A 212 -4.82 -7.38 -1.96
N THR A 213 -5.06 -7.25 -0.65
CA THR A 213 -6.30 -6.66 -0.13
C THR A 213 -6.23 -5.14 -0.10
N TYR A 214 -5.05 -4.58 0.14
CA TYR A 214 -4.76 -3.15 0.03
C TYR A 214 -3.43 -2.92 -0.68
N ASP A 215 -3.39 -1.96 -1.59
CA ASP A 215 -2.18 -1.39 -2.19
C ASP A 215 -2.45 0.10 -2.41
N LEU A 216 -2.30 0.87 -1.33
CA LEU A 216 -2.69 2.27 -1.25
C LEU A 216 -1.47 3.15 -1.02
N ARG A 217 -1.36 4.23 -1.80
CA ARG A 217 -0.26 5.18 -1.73
C ARG A 217 -0.77 6.61 -1.76
N VAL A 218 -0.15 7.42 -0.93
CA VAL A 218 -0.25 8.88 -0.94
C VAL A 218 1.16 9.39 -1.23
N ASP A 219 1.42 9.75 -2.46
CA ASP A 219 2.77 10.04 -2.93
C ASP A 219 3.27 11.42 -2.51
N ASP A 220 2.37 12.40 -2.38
CA ASP A 220 2.67 13.77 -1.93
C ASP A 220 1.41 14.44 -1.35
N HIS A 221 1.40 14.69 -0.05
CA HIS A 221 0.27 15.34 0.64
C HIS A 221 0.71 15.93 2.00
N PRO A 222 0.21 17.09 2.42
CA PRO A 222 0.57 17.70 3.72
C PRO A 222 0.07 16.90 4.93
N GLN A 223 -0.92 16.02 4.76
CA GLN A 223 -1.45 15.13 5.80
C GLN A 223 -1.59 13.70 5.25
N PRO A 224 -0.47 13.02 4.94
CA PRO A 224 -0.50 11.77 4.17
C PRO A 224 -1.16 10.62 4.93
N VAL A 225 -1.03 10.54 6.26
CA VAL A 225 -1.66 9.49 7.08
C VAL A 225 -3.18 9.67 7.14
N ALA A 226 -3.67 10.91 7.27
CA ALA A 226 -5.11 11.19 7.24
C ALA A 226 -5.72 10.85 5.87
N GLU A 227 -5.01 11.20 4.78
CA GLU A 227 -5.42 10.85 3.42
C GLU A 227 -5.38 9.33 3.19
N LEU A 228 -4.34 8.64 3.65
CA LEU A 228 -4.25 7.18 3.58
C LEU A 228 -5.42 6.51 4.32
N LYS A 229 -5.80 7.02 5.50
CA LYS A 229 -6.99 6.56 6.24
C LYS A 229 -8.28 6.74 5.44
N ARG A 230 -8.43 7.88 4.74
CA ARG A 230 -9.55 8.11 3.84
C ARG A 230 -9.58 7.09 2.70
N LEU A 231 -8.42 6.79 2.10
CA LEU A 231 -8.29 5.77 1.04
C LEU A 231 -8.61 4.36 1.55
N VAL A 232 -8.23 3.99 2.78
CA VAL A 232 -8.62 2.72 3.41
C VAL A 232 -10.16 2.62 3.51
N ARG A 233 -10.82 3.68 3.94
CA ARG A 233 -12.29 3.73 4.00
C ARG A 233 -12.92 3.55 2.61
N LEU A 234 -12.38 4.21 1.58
CA LEU A 234 -12.86 4.04 0.21
C LEU A 234 -12.62 2.60 -0.30
N GLN A 235 -11.45 2.02 -0.07
CA GLN A 235 -11.16 0.64 -0.44
C GLN A 235 -12.18 -0.31 0.20
N ASN A 236 -12.55 -0.10 1.47
CA ASN A 236 -13.57 -0.90 2.15
C ASN A 236 -14.93 -0.77 1.44
N ALA A 237 -15.33 0.45 1.07
CA ALA A 237 -16.58 0.67 0.35
C ALA A 237 -16.60 -0.06 -1.01
N TYR A 238 -15.54 0.05 -1.80
CA TYR A 238 -15.43 -0.64 -3.08
C TYR A 238 -15.29 -2.16 -2.92
N THR A 239 -14.72 -2.67 -1.83
CA THR A 239 -14.70 -4.12 -1.54
C THR A 239 -16.12 -4.65 -1.37
N HIS A 240 -16.98 -3.94 -0.65
CA HIS A 240 -18.40 -4.28 -0.54
C HIS A 240 -19.12 -4.18 -1.90
N ALA A 241 -18.86 -3.14 -2.70
CA ALA A 241 -19.46 -3.01 -4.03
C ALA A 241 -19.07 -4.20 -4.93
N ASN A 242 -17.79 -4.53 -5.02
CA ASN A 242 -17.29 -5.66 -5.80
C ASN A 242 -17.88 -7.01 -5.32
N ARG A 243 -18.05 -7.18 -4.00
CA ARG A 243 -18.71 -8.37 -3.46
C ARG A 243 -20.18 -8.42 -3.85
N GLY A 244 -20.87 -7.28 -3.91
CA GLY A 244 -22.21 -7.16 -4.46
C GLY A 244 -22.29 -7.66 -5.90
N ASP A 245 -21.35 -7.24 -6.77
CA ASP A 245 -21.28 -7.66 -8.18
C ASP A 245 -21.04 -9.18 -8.34
N GLU A 246 -20.15 -9.73 -7.52
CA GLU A 246 -19.93 -11.20 -7.48
C GLU A 246 -21.21 -11.93 -7.09
N LEU A 247 -21.91 -11.50 -6.02
CA LEU A 247 -23.15 -12.09 -5.56
C LEU A 247 -24.29 -11.98 -6.60
N MET A 248 -24.34 -10.88 -7.35
CA MET A 248 -25.26 -10.74 -8.49
C MET A 248 -24.98 -11.79 -9.57
N THR A 249 -23.70 -12.02 -9.88
CA THR A 249 -23.28 -13.07 -10.83
C THR A 249 -23.67 -14.47 -10.32
N GLU A 250 -23.59 -14.69 -9.00
CA GLU A 250 -24.04 -15.92 -8.33
C GLU A 250 -25.57 -16.01 -8.17
N LYS A 251 -26.35 -15.01 -8.61
CA LYS A 251 -27.82 -14.87 -8.45
C LYS A 251 -28.28 -14.80 -6.99
N LYS A 252 -27.41 -14.35 -6.09
CA LYS A 252 -27.68 -14.14 -4.66
C LYS A 252 -28.09 -12.69 -4.39
N VAL A 253 -29.23 -12.30 -4.97
CA VAL A 253 -29.66 -10.89 -5.06
C VAL A 253 -29.81 -10.23 -3.69
N GLU A 254 -30.43 -10.88 -2.69
CA GLU A 254 -30.67 -10.31 -1.37
C GLU A 254 -29.34 -10.07 -0.60
N GLU A 255 -28.35 -10.94 -0.81
CA GLU A 255 -27.01 -10.77 -0.24
C GLU A 255 -26.29 -9.61 -0.95
N ALA A 256 -26.39 -9.52 -2.28
CA ALA A 256 -25.82 -8.44 -3.06
C ALA A 256 -26.35 -7.06 -2.62
N LEU A 257 -27.66 -6.94 -2.40
CA LEU A 257 -28.27 -5.70 -1.92
C LEU A 257 -27.74 -5.25 -0.56
N LYS A 258 -27.43 -6.19 0.35
CA LYS A 258 -26.82 -5.88 1.65
C LYS A 258 -25.40 -5.33 1.47
N GLU A 259 -24.64 -5.91 0.57
CA GLU A 259 -23.29 -5.47 0.26
C GLU A 259 -23.28 -4.08 -0.38
N TYR A 260 -24.15 -3.80 -1.35
CA TYR A 260 -24.29 -2.46 -1.95
C TYR A 260 -24.73 -1.42 -0.93
N ALA A 261 -25.67 -1.78 -0.03
CA ALA A 261 -26.09 -0.87 1.03
C ALA A 261 -24.94 -0.54 2.00
N ALA A 262 -24.13 -1.55 2.38
CA ALA A 262 -22.95 -1.35 3.20
C ALA A 262 -21.92 -0.45 2.50
N SER A 263 -21.66 -0.69 1.22
CA SER A 263 -20.79 0.13 0.38
C SER A 263 -21.20 1.61 0.40
N ALA A 264 -22.47 1.88 0.10
CA ALA A 264 -23.02 3.24 0.06
C ALA A 264 -23.01 3.92 1.45
N ALA A 265 -23.19 3.15 2.54
CA ALA A 265 -23.13 3.67 3.91
C ALA A 265 -21.69 4.07 4.33
N ILE A 266 -20.69 3.32 3.87
CA ILE A 266 -19.28 3.59 4.18
C ILE A 266 -18.81 4.88 3.49
N ALA A 267 -19.19 5.13 2.23
CA ALA A 267 -18.75 6.28 1.45
C ALA A 267 -19.92 6.97 0.72
N PRO A 268 -20.84 7.63 1.46
CA PRO A 268 -22.05 8.23 0.90
C PRO A 268 -21.77 9.46 -0.01
N GLU A 269 -20.56 9.98 0.04
CA GLU A 269 -20.10 11.03 -0.88
C GLU A 269 -19.82 10.53 -2.29
N ILE A 270 -19.54 9.23 -2.47
CA ILE A 270 -19.25 8.60 -3.76
C ILE A 270 -20.58 8.23 -4.42
N VAL A 271 -20.99 9.03 -5.37
CA VAL A 271 -22.32 8.94 -6.02
C VAL A 271 -22.53 7.61 -6.76
N GLU A 272 -21.48 7.01 -7.26
CA GLU A 272 -21.49 5.73 -7.97
C GLU A 272 -22.03 4.57 -7.11
N LEU A 273 -21.67 4.52 -5.83
CA LEU A 273 -22.01 3.38 -4.97
C LEU A 273 -23.53 3.22 -4.76
N PRO A 274 -24.29 4.25 -4.35
CA PRO A 274 -25.74 4.15 -4.29
C PRO A 274 -26.40 4.02 -5.68
N PHE A 275 -25.77 4.51 -6.76
CA PHE A 275 -26.31 4.31 -8.12
C PHE A 275 -26.44 2.83 -8.46
N TRP A 276 -25.43 2.03 -8.28
CA TRP A 276 -25.46 0.60 -8.56
C TRP A 276 -26.44 -0.16 -7.67
N GLN A 277 -26.60 0.25 -6.42
CA GLN A 277 -27.67 -0.26 -5.55
C GLN A 277 -29.06 0.00 -6.17
N ALA A 278 -29.31 1.22 -6.63
CA ALA A 278 -30.58 1.59 -7.24
C ALA A 278 -30.84 0.85 -8.57
N VAL A 279 -29.79 0.70 -9.40
CA VAL A 279 -29.84 -0.10 -10.63
C VAL A 279 -30.28 -1.54 -10.31
N THR A 280 -29.66 -2.17 -9.33
CA THR A 280 -30.01 -3.53 -8.90
C THR A 280 -31.46 -3.63 -8.40
N LEU A 281 -31.90 -2.72 -7.52
CA LEU A 281 -33.27 -2.68 -7.03
C LEU A 281 -34.29 -2.55 -8.15
N ALA A 282 -34.07 -1.62 -9.10
CA ALA A 282 -34.98 -1.40 -10.22
C ALA A 282 -35.00 -2.59 -11.18
N SER A 283 -33.86 -3.24 -11.43
CA SER A 283 -33.77 -4.40 -12.33
C SER A 283 -34.55 -5.64 -11.83
N ILE A 284 -34.76 -5.72 -10.51
CA ILE A 284 -35.54 -6.81 -9.89
C ILE A 284 -36.99 -6.40 -9.55
N GLY A 285 -37.45 -5.25 -10.10
CA GLY A 285 -38.84 -4.77 -9.94
C GLY A 285 -39.11 -3.97 -8.64
N LYS A 286 -38.11 -3.68 -7.84
CA LYS A 286 -38.21 -2.85 -6.61
C LYS A 286 -38.05 -1.36 -6.94
N GLU A 287 -38.80 -0.86 -7.95
CA GLU A 287 -38.72 0.53 -8.42
C GLU A 287 -39.00 1.54 -7.29
N ALA A 288 -39.96 1.26 -6.41
CA ALA A 288 -40.31 2.15 -5.30
C ALA A 288 -39.16 2.35 -4.30
N GLU A 289 -38.33 1.32 -4.09
CA GLU A 289 -37.15 1.40 -3.23
C GLU A 289 -35.98 2.10 -3.96
N ALA A 290 -35.85 1.90 -5.27
CA ALA A 290 -34.80 2.50 -6.10
C ALA A 290 -35.02 4.01 -6.32
N ALA A 291 -36.26 4.46 -6.47
CA ALA A 291 -36.60 5.83 -6.87
C ALA A 291 -35.98 6.92 -5.98
N PRO A 292 -36.04 6.87 -4.63
CA PRO A 292 -35.43 7.87 -3.77
C PRO A 292 -33.90 7.90 -3.91
N ILE A 293 -33.25 6.76 -4.17
CA ILE A 293 -31.80 6.68 -4.36
C ILE A 293 -31.43 7.33 -5.69
N PHE A 294 -32.10 6.97 -6.80
CA PHE A 294 -31.87 7.63 -8.09
C PHE A 294 -32.07 9.14 -8.02
N LYS A 295 -33.13 9.59 -7.33
CA LYS A 295 -33.40 11.02 -7.16
C LYS A 295 -32.22 11.72 -6.46
N ALA A 296 -31.68 11.13 -5.40
CA ALA A 296 -30.54 11.67 -4.66
C ALA A 296 -29.26 11.66 -5.50
N VAL A 297 -28.99 10.59 -6.26
CA VAL A 297 -27.87 10.46 -7.19
C VAL A 297 -27.94 11.51 -8.28
N PHE A 298 -29.08 11.63 -8.98
CA PHE A 298 -29.24 12.56 -10.10
C PHE A 298 -29.25 14.03 -9.66
N ALA A 299 -29.65 14.33 -8.42
CA ALA A 299 -29.57 15.65 -7.85
C ALA A 299 -28.11 16.09 -7.61
N LYS A 300 -27.24 15.17 -7.24
CA LYS A 300 -25.79 15.43 -7.08
C LYS A 300 -25.08 15.50 -8.43
N GLU A 301 -25.32 14.53 -9.29
CA GLU A 301 -24.64 14.38 -10.58
C GLU A 301 -25.61 13.90 -11.66
N PRO A 302 -26.20 14.82 -12.44
CA PRO A 302 -27.22 14.51 -13.45
C PRO A 302 -26.77 13.55 -14.58
N ILE A 303 -25.47 13.41 -14.79
CA ILE A 303 -24.89 12.52 -15.83
C ILE A 303 -25.26 11.06 -15.60
N TRP A 304 -25.51 10.64 -14.35
CA TRP A 304 -25.89 9.27 -14.03
C TRP A 304 -27.27 8.88 -14.61
N ALA A 305 -28.16 9.84 -14.81
CA ALA A 305 -29.44 9.59 -15.52
C ALA A 305 -29.22 9.27 -17.01
N GLU A 306 -28.20 9.85 -17.64
CA GLU A 306 -27.83 9.55 -19.01
C GLU A 306 -27.16 8.17 -19.11
N LEU A 307 -26.27 7.85 -18.15
CA LEU A 307 -25.62 6.55 -18.06
C LEU A 307 -26.65 5.42 -17.94
N LEU A 308 -27.70 5.59 -17.11
CA LEU A 308 -28.77 4.58 -16.98
C LEU A 308 -29.35 4.17 -18.34
N GLY A 309 -29.56 5.13 -19.24
CA GLY A 309 -30.07 4.85 -20.60
C GLY A 309 -29.11 4.04 -21.49
N ARG A 310 -27.86 3.90 -21.12
CA ARG A 310 -26.82 3.14 -21.86
C ARG A 310 -26.63 1.72 -21.33
N LEU A 311 -27.07 1.43 -20.11
CA LEU A 311 -26.85 0.13 -19.44
C LEU A 311 -27.50 -1.07 -20.16
N PRO A 312 -28.69 -0.96 -20.80
CA PRO A 312 -29.28 -2.09 -21.50
C PRO A 312 -28.40 -2.65 -22.62
N ALA A 313 -27.73 -1.79 -23.39
CA ALA A 313 -26.82 -2.20 -24.45
C ALA A 313 -25.62 -3.03 -23.95
N ALA A 314 -25.24 -2.83 -22.67
CA ALA A 314 -24.19 -3.59 -22.00
C ALA A 314 -24.72 -4.81 -21.22
N GLY A 315 -26.03 -5.05 -21.22
CA GLY A 315 -26.65 -6.14 -20.46
C GLY A 315 -26.71 -5.90 -18.94
N LEU A 316 -26.48 -4.66 -18.49
CA LEU A 316 -26.40 -4.28 -17.06
C LEU A 316 -27.73 -3.75 -16.51
N PHE A 317 -28.78 -3.63 -17.34
CA PHE A 317 -30.13 -3.22 -16.97
C PHE A 317 -31.12 -3.81 -17.97
N PRO A 318 -32.38 -4.08 -17.57
CA PRO A 318 -33.42 -4.50 -18.52
C PRO A 318 -33.65 -3.49 -19.64
N ASP A 319 -33.87 -3.97 -20.89
CA ASP A 319 -34.28 -3.11 -22.01
C ASP A 319 -35.77 -2.76 -21.91
N ASP A 320 -36.13 -2.10 -20.81
CA ASP A 320 -37.46 -1.56 -20.52
C ASP A 320 -37.46 -0.05 -20.66
N LYS A 321 -37.71 0.44 -21.89
CA LYS A 321 -37.76 1.89 -22.19
C LYS A 321 -38.72 2.66 -21.33
N PRO A 322 -39.97 2.18 -21.03
CA PRO A 322 -40.88 2.83 -20.09
C PRO A 322 -40.29 2.98 -18.67
N LEU A 323 -39.64 1.95 -18.11
CA LEU A 323 -39.01 2.00 -16.82
C LEU A 323 -37.86 3.03 -16.79
N ILE A 324 -36.98 2.96 -17.79
CA ILE A 324 -35.85 3.91 -17.93
C ILE A 324 -36.38 5.35 -17.99
N ALA A 325 -37.39 5.62 -18.79
CA ALA A 325 -37.98 6.95 -18.94
C ALA A 325 -38.61 7.47 -17.61
N ARG A 326 -39.25 6.58 -16.82
CA ARG A 326 -39.78 6.96 -15.50
C ARG A 326 -38.64 7.33 -14.54
N ILE A 327 -37.60 6.52 -14.47
CA ILE A 327 -36.45 6.76 -13.59
C ILE A 327 -35.71 8.03 -14.01
N GLN A 328 -35.48 8.25 -15.30
CA GLN A 328 -34.80 9.46 -15.79
C GLN A 328 -35.57 10.76 -15.49
N LYS A 329 -36.90 10.70 -15.37
CA LYS A 329 -37.74 11.85 -14.94
C LYS A 329 -37.52 12.26 -13.46
N LEU A 330 -36.83 11.45 -12.68
CA LEU A 330 -36.44 11.80 -11.30
C LEU A 330 -35.29 12.83 -11.26
N LYS A 331 -34.67 13.10 -12.40
CA LYS A 331 -33.68 14.19 -12.55
C LYS A 331 -34.36 15.52 -12.23
N PRO A 332 -33.72 16.41 -11.42
CA PRO A 332 -34.26 17.74 -11.09
C PRO A 332 -34.49 18.61 -12.32
#